data_2678d562c80e740a23ed346746dea6e0
#
_entry.id   2678d562c80e740a23ed346746dea6e0
#
_cell.length_a   1.000
_cell.length_b   1.000
_cell.length_c   1.000
_cell.angle_alpha   90.00
_cell.angle_beta   90.00
_cell.angle_gamma   90.00
#
_symmetry.space_group_name_H-M   'P 1'
#
loop_
_entity.id
_entity.type
_entity.pdbx_description
1 polymer ?
#
loop_
_entity_poly.entity_id
_entity_poly.type
_entity_poly.pdbx_seq_one_letter_code
_entity_poly.pdbx_strand_id
1 'polypeptide(L)'
;MPGRRLSGGVHQALEMKENLQIQQESQTLASITFQNFFRLFEKISGMTGTAKTEATEFEEIYGLSSVSIPTNMPMIRDDMEDKIYLSLDEKFEAVVEEISSMHAKKRPILIGTISIENSEVISNKLNALNVDHNVLNAKQNKSEAQIISEAGKLGACLLYTSDAADDVVRV
;
A
#
# COMPACT_ATOMS: atom_id res chain seq x y z
N MET A 1 -11.26 -7.58 12.45
CA MET A 1 -9.86 -7.24 12.75
C MET A 1 -9.59 -7.55 14.22
N PRO A 2 -8.73 -8.50 14.55
CA PRO A 2 -8.39 -8.78 15.93
C PRO A 2 -7.74 -7.57 16.60
N GLY A 3 -8.13 -7.29 17.86
CA GLY A 3 -7.53 -6.23 18.66
C GLY A 3 -8.11 -4.82 18.51
N ARG A 4 -9.02 -4.56 17.56
CA ARG A 4 -9.74 -3.28 17.51
C ARG A 4 -10.96 -3.28 18.41
N ARG A 5 -11.12 -2.24 19.22
CA ARG A 5 -12.30 -2.00 20.04
C ARG A 5 -12.98 -0.70 19.60
N LEU A 6 -14.31 -0.73 19.59
CA LEU A 6 -15.13 0.46 19.35
C LEU A 6 -15.23 1.27 20.64
N SER A 7 -15.14 2.58 20.55
CA SER A 7 -15.23 3.50 21.71
C SER A 7 -16.69 3.82 22.08
N GLY A 8 -16.85 4.48 23.22
CA GLY A 8 -18.17 5.00 23.64
C GLY A 8 -19.19 3.94 24.01
N GLY A 9 -18.77 2.81 24.56
CA GLY A 9 -19.68 1.76 25.01
C GLY A 9 -20.28 0.87 23.90
N VAL A 10 -20.01 1.19 22.61
CA VAL A 10 -20.56 0.43 21.48
C VAL A 10 -20.04 -1.00 21.46
N HIS A 11 -18.76 -1.20 21.83
CA HIS A 11 -18.18 -2.53 21.86
C HIS A 11 -18.84 -3.41 22.91
N GLN A 12 -19.05 -2.89 24.12
CA GLN A 12 -19.73 -3.59 25.21
C GLN A 12 -21.20 -3.89 24.85
N ALA A 13 -21.87 -2.97 24.16
CA ALA A 13 -23.25 -3.20 23.70
C ALA A 13 -23.32 -4.35 22.68
N LEU A 14 -22.33 -4.48 21.81
CA LEU A 14 -22.21 -5.60 20.87
C LEU A 14 -21.86 -6.91 21.58
N GLU A 15 -20.93 -6.89 22.54
CA GLU A 15 -20.59 -8.05 23.36
C GLU A 15 -21.83 -8.56 24.12
N MET A 16 -22.66 -7.65 24.69
CA MET A 16 -23.91 -7.99 25.36
C MET A 16 -24.93 -8.59 24.38
N LYS A 17 -25.08 -7.98 23.20
CA LYS A 17 -26.00 -8.46 22.15
C LYS A 17 -25.68 -9.88 21.71
N GLU A 18 -24.37 -10.18 21.57
CA GLU A 18 -23.90 -11.49 21.15
C GLU A 18 -23.67 -12.48 22.30
N ASN A 19 -24.16 -12.15 23.55
CA ASN A 19 -23.98 -12.95 24.75
C ASN A 19 -22.54 -13.33 25.07
N LEU A 20 -21.60 -12.43 24.76
CA LEU A 20 -20.19 -12.58 25.12
C LEU A 20 -19.90 -11.96 26.49
N GLN A 21 -18.79 -12.37 27.09
CA GLN A 21 -18.38 -11.77 28.36
C GLN A 21 -17.91 -10.31 28.09
N ILE A 22 -18.59 -9.36 28.75
CA ILE A 22 -18.27 -7.94 28.64
C ILE A 22 -16.88 -7.69 29.24
N GLN A 23 -15.99 -7.13 28.42
CA GLN A 23 -14.65 -6.75 28.88
C GLN A 23 -14.64 -5.31 29.39
N GLN A 24 -13.76 -5.03 30.34
CA GLN A 24 -13.58 -3.69 30.88
C GLN A 24 -13.11 -2.73 29.77
N GLU A 25 -13.63 -1.51 29.78
CA GLU A 25 -13.21 -0.45 28.89
C GLU A 25 -11.83 0.06 29.31
N SER A 26 -10.90 0.16 28.34
CA SER A 26 -9.61 0.80 28.58
C SER A 26 -9.75 2.30 28.43
N GLN A 27 -9.37 3.05 29.44
CA GLN A 27 -9.32 4.52 29.38
C GLN A 27 -7.91 4.97 29.00
N THR A 28 -7.82 5.83 27.98
CA THR A 28 -6.54 6.47 27.64
C THR A 28 -6.19 7.49 28.70
N LEU A 29 -5.14 7.24 29.48
CA LEU A 29 -4.68 8.14 30.53
C LEU A 29 -3.78 9.26 29.98
N ALA A 30 -3.00 8.98 28.96
CA ALA A 30 -2.09 9.91 28.31
C ALA A 30 -1.82 9.50 26.87
N SER A 31 -1.42 10.44 26.04
CA SER A 31 -0.92 10.19 24.69
C SER A 31 0.45 10.84 24.52
N ILE A 32 1.28 10.21 23.71
CA ILE A 32 2.62 10.70 23.36
C ILE A 32 2.78 10.60 21.85
N THR A 33 3.52 11.51 21.25
CA THR A 33 3.89 11.42 19.84
C THR A 33 4.90 10.31 19.60
N PHE A 34 4.94 9.73 18.41
CA PHE A 34 5.94 8.73 18.05
C PHE A 34 7.37 9.25 18.21
N GLN A 35 7.61 10.51 17.83
CA GLN A 35 8.91 11.15 17.97
C GLN A 35 9.37 11.15 19.46
N ASN A 36 8.51 11.60 20.36
CA ASN A 36 8.83 11.63 21.77
C ASN A 36 8.95 10.25 22.38
N PHE A 37 8.13 9.28 21.93
CA PHE A 37 8.22 7.91 22.38
C PHE A 37 9.57 7.29 22.02
N PHE A 38 10.03 7.42 20.77
CA PHE A 38 11.31 6.85 20.35
C PHE A 38 12.51 7.56 21.01
N ARG A 39 12.39 8.82 21.38
CA ARG A 39 13.45 9.55 22.12
C ARG A 39 13.64 9.06 23.56
N LEU A 40 12.76 8.22 24.09
CA LEU A 40 12.94 7.60 25.42
C LEU A 40 14.00 6.48 25.42
N PHE A 41 14.39 5.98 24.27
CA PHE A 41 15.36 4.90 24.16
C PHE A 41 16.78 5.46 24.01
N GLU A 42 17.73 4.93 24.81
CA GLU A 42 19.13 5.33 24.74
C GLU A 42 19.80 4.96 23.40
N LYS A 43 19.37 3.85 22.80
CA LYS A 43 19.87 3.39 21.51
C LYS A 43 18.69 3.10 20.59
N ILE A 44 18.69 3.74 19.44
CA ILE A 44 17.69 3.56 18.42
C ILE A 44 18.40 3.38 17.06
N SER A 45 17.87 2.50 16.24
CA SER A 45 18.32 2.33 14.85
C SER A 45 17.15 1.83 14.02
N GLY A 46 17.22 2.03 12.71
CA GLY A 46 16.18 1.60 11.79
C GLY A 46 16.74 1.32 10.41
N MET A 47 15.92 0.74 9.56
CA MET A 47 16.23 0.48 8.15
C MET A 47 15.01 0.85 7.31
N THR A 48 15.27 1.55 6.22
CA THR A 48 14.23 1.93 5.25
C THR A 48 14.85 2.12 3.88
N GLY A 49 14.05 1.95 2.83
CA GLY A 49 14.47 2.23 1.45
C GLY A 49 14.52 3.72 1.10
N THR A 50 13.97 4.61 1.96
CA THR A 50 13.74 6.04 1.64
C THR A 50 14.39 7.00 2.64
N ALA A 51 15.30 6.55 3.52
CA ALA A 51 15.92 7.38 4.56
C ALA A 51 16.71 8.57 4.03
N LYS A 52 17.21 8.53 2.81
CA LYS A 52 18.12 9.55 2.27
C LYS A 52 17.44 10.91 2.10
N THR A 53 16.17 10.93 1.72
CA THR A 53 15.39 12.16 1.56
C THR A 53 15.10 12.82 2.89
N GLU A 54 14.92 12.04 3.95
CA GLU A 54 14.57 12.49 5.31
C GLU A 54 15.77 12.48 6.26
N ALA A 55 17.00 12.41 5.75
CA ALA A 55 18.20 12.30 6.58
C ALA A 55 18.38 13.46 7.56
N THR A 56 18.01 14.67 7.15
CA THR A 56 18.05 15.86 8.01
C THR A 56 17.06 15.74 9.18
N GLU A 57 15.86 15.26 8.93
CA GLU A 57 14.84 15.05 9.99
C GLU A 57 15.30 14.00 10.99
N PHE A 58 15.88 12.89 10.53
CA PHE A 58 16.42 11.86 11.42
C PHE A 58 17.55 12.40 12.33
N GLU A 59 18.39 13.26 11.79
CA GLU A 59 19.46 13.88 12.57
C GLU A 59 18.92 14.88 13.58
N GLU A 60 18.00 15.77 13.19
CA GLU A 60 17.44 16.81 14.06
C GLU A 60 16.57 16.23 15.19
N ILE A 61 15.74 15.23 14.91
CA ILE A 61 14.80 14.68 15.89
C ILE A 61 15.43 13.63 16.77
N TYR A 62 16.25 12.74 16.20
CA TYR A 62 16.75 11.54 16.89
C TYR A 62 18.27 11.48 17.03
N GLY A 63 19.00 12.42 16.43
CA GLY A 63 20.46 12.39 16.39
C GLY A 63 21.03 11.20 15.59
N LEU A 64 20.29 10.71 14.60
CA LEU A 64 20.65 9.54 13.81
C LEU A 64 21.24 9.94 12.46
N SER A 65 22.44 9.44 12.16
CA SER A 65 23.05 9.59 10.85
C SER A 65 22.54 8.52 9.90
N SER A 66 22.14 8.94 8.69
CA SER A 66 21.68 8.03 7.64
C SER A 66 22.85 7.54 6.79
N VAL A 67 22.99 6.21 6.68
CA VAL A 67 24.02 5.57 5.89
C VAL A 67 23.40 4.78 4.76
N SER A 68 23.77 5.10 3.52
CA SER A 68 23.31 4.35 2.34
C SER A 68 24.17 3.10 2.14
N ILE A 69 23.51 1.94 2.18
CA ILE A 69 24.16 0.66 1.88
C ILE A 69 23.88 0.32 0.42
N PRO A 70 24.92 0.13 -0.42
CA PRO A 70 24.71 -0.22 -1.82
C PRO A 70 24.06 -1.60 -1.95
N THR A 71 23.38 -1.82 -3.07
CA THR A 71 22.77 -3.11 -3.39
C THR A 71 23.83 -4.19 -3.62
N ASN A 72 23.55 -5.43 -3.22
CA ASN A 72 24.47 -6.55 -3.45
C ASN A 72 24.72 -6.82 -4.95
N MET A 73 23.69 -6.62 -5.78
CA MET A 73 23.80 -6.74 -7.25
C MET A 73 23.53 -5.39 -7.92
N PRO A 74 24.07 -5.15 -9.12
CA PRO A 74 23.75 -3.94 -9.85
C PRO A 74 22.24 -3.77 -10.03
N MET A 75 21.74 -2.55 -9.83
CA MET A 75 20.34 -2.21 -10.06
C MET A 75 20.09 -2.17 -11.58
N ILE A 76 19.24 -3.07 -12.05
CA ILE A 76 18.85 -3.17 -13.47
C ILE A 76 17.44 -2.60 -13.74
N ARG A 77 16.77 -2.10 -12.68
CA ARG A 77 15.45 -1.46 -12.81
C ARG A 77 15.63 -0.12 -13.53
N ASP A 78 14.80 0.09 -14.53
CA ASP A 78 14.69 1.35 -15.26
C ASP A 78 13.47 2.11 -14.72
N ASP A 79 13.73 3.18 -13.99
CA ASP A 79 12.69 4.04 -13.42
C ASP A 79 12.37 5.13 -14.47
N MET A 80 11.24 4.98 -15.15
CA MET A 80 10.79 5.93 -16.16
C MET A 80 10.30 7.23 -15.52
N GLU A 81 10.39 8.32 -16.26
CA GLU A 81 9.83 9.60 -15.84
C GLU A 81 8.30 9.59 -15.83
N ASP A 82 7.71 10.45 -14.98
CA ASP A 82 6.27 10.61 -14.85
C ASP A 82 5.65 11.12 -16.16
N LYS A 83 4.51 10.54 -16.54
CA LYS A 83 3.72 10.99 -17.70
C LYS A 83 2.56 11.85 -17.23
N ILE A 84 2.47 13.08 -17.72
CA ILE A 84 1.42 14.03 -17.37
C ILE A 84 0.38 14.09 -18.50
N TYR A 85 -0.90 14.02 -18.15
CA TYR A 85 -2.03 14.02 -19.07
C TYR A 85 -2.98 15.18 -18.77
N LEU A 86 -3.69 15.68 -19.79
CA LEU A 86 -4.65 16.78 -19.65
C LEU A 86 -5.97 16.33 -19.00
N SER A 87 -6.34 15.06 -19.18
CA SER A 87 -7.56 14.49 -18.62
C SER A 87 -7.34 13.09 -18.06
N LEU A 88 -8.27 12.65 -17.17
CA LEU A 88 -8.27 11.28 -16.64
C LEU A 88 -8.53 10.25 -17.74
N ASP A 89 -9.36 10.57 -18.72
CA ASP A 89 -9.68 9.65 -19.82
C ASP A 89 -8.45 9.37 -20.67
N GLU A 90 -7.71 10.41 -21.08
CA GLU A 90 -6.44 10.27 -21.78
C GLU A 90 -5.42 9.46 -21.00
N LYS A 91 -5.33 9.70 -19.67
CA LYS A 91 -4.47 8.93 -18.78
C LYS A 91 -4.85 7.44 -18.79
N PHE A 92 -6.14 7.12 -18.65
CA PHE A 92 -6.59 5.72 -18.64
C PHE A 92 -6.38 5.03 -19.99
N GLU A 93 -6.57 5.73 -21.10
CA GLU A 93 -6.29 5.19 -22.43
C GLU A 93 -4.81 4.87 -22.61
N ALA A 94 -3.92 5.79 -22.26
CA ALA A 94 -2.49 5.58 -22.34
C ALA A 94 -1.99 4.44 -21.42
N VAL A 95 -2.55 4.32 -20.21
CA VAL A 95 -2.24 3.22 -19.28
C VAL A 95 -2.66 1.88 -19.88
N VAL A 96 -3.86 1.79 -20.44
CA VAL A 96 -4.38 0.55 -21.05
C VAL A 96 -3.58 0.16 -22.30
N GLU A 97 -3.16 1.12 -23.10
CA GLU A 97 -2.29 0.89 -24.27
C GLU A 97 -0.92 0.32 -23.83
N GLU A 98 -0.32 0.92 -22.82
CA GLU A 98 0.95 0.46 -22.26
C GLU A 98 0.86 -0.96 -21.68
N ILE A 99 -0.22 -1.26 -20.92
CA ILE A 99 -0.51 -2.60 -20.41
C ILE A 99 -0.63 -3.59 -21.55
N SER A 100 -1.38 -3.28 -22.58
CA SER A 100 -1.60 -4.16 -23.74
C SER A 100 -0.27 -4.47 -24.45
N SER A 101 0.57 -3.45 -24.64
CA SER A 101 1.91 -3.60 -25.24
C SER A 101 2.83 -4.51 -24.40
N MET A 102 2.80 -4.36 -23.06
CA MET A 102 3.62 -5.18 -22.17
C MET A 102 3.06 -6.62 -22.06
N HIS A 103 1.74 -6.78 -22.04
CA HIS A 103 1.08 -8.08 -22.00
C HIS A 103 1.37 -8.90 -23.27
N ALA A 104 1.38 -8.26 -24.44
CA ALA A 104 1.78 -8.91 -25.70
C ALA A 104 3.22 -9.46 -25.67
N LYS A 105 4.10 -8.82 -24.88
CA LYS A 105 5.49 -9.30 -24.64
C LYS A 105 5.56 -10.35 -23.52
N LYS A 106 4.43 -10.80 -22.97
CA LYS A 106 4.32 -11.73 -21.83
C LYS A 106 5.06 -11.27 -20.58
N ARG A 107 5.24 -9.96 -20.39
CA ARG A 107 5.84 -9.41 -19.15
C ARG A 107 4.80 -9.46 -18.04
N PRO A 108 5.16 -9.82 -16.80
CA PRO A 108 4.27 -9.63 -15.67
C PRO A 108 4.08 -8.14 -15.41
N ILE A 109 2.83 -7.74 -15.10
CA ILE A 109 2.44 -6.34 -14.94
C ILE A 109 1.76 -6.17 -13.60
N LEU A 110 2.17 -5.15 -12.85
CA LEU A 110 1.55 -4.73 -11.61
C LEU A 110 1.03 -3.30 -11.77
N ILE A 111 -0.28 -3.12 -11.55
CA ILE A 111 -0.97 -1.84 -11.74
C ILE A 111 -1.53 -1.39 -10.40
N GLY A 112 -1.01 -0.28 -9.87
CA GLY A 112 -1.51 0.35 -8.65
C GLY A 112 -2.52 1.45 -8.95
N THR A 113 -3.64 1.47 -8.22
CA THR A 113 -4.64 2.54 -8.28
C THR A 113 -4.92 3.09 -6.88
N ILE A 114 -5.28 4.37 -6.80
CA ILE A 114 -5.59 5.06 -5.55
C ILE A 114 -7.04 4.87 -5.10
N SER A 115 -7.93 4.37 -5.97
CA SER A 115 -9.32 4.12 -5.62
C SER A 115 -9.89 2.90 -6.32
N ILE A 116 -10.95 2.33 -5.73
CA ILE A 116 -11.68 1.19 -6.30
C ILE A 116 -12.32 1.57 -7.62
N GLU A 117 -12.88 2.78 -7.74
CA GLU A 117 -13.51 3.28 -8.95
C GLU A 117 -12.53 3.32 -10.12
N ASN A 118 -11.32 3.84 -9.91
CA ASN A 118 -10.27 3.86 -10.92
C ASN A 118 -9.84 2.44 -11.33
N SER A 119 -9.77 1.54 -10.37
CA SER A 119 -9.49 0.12 -10.62
C SER A 119 -10.58 -0.52 -11.50
N GLU A 120 -11.86 -0.26 -11.22
CA GLU A 120 -12.98 -0.76 -12.02
C GLU A 120 -12.98 -0.21 -13.45
N VAL A 121 -12.66 1.08 -13.64
CA VAL A 121 -12.54 1.71 -14.97
C VAL A 121 -11.45 1.02 -15.80
N ILE A 122 -10.26 0.84 -15.24
CA ILE A 122 -9.15 0.16 -15.93
C ILE A 122 -9.52 -1.29 -16.23
N SER A 123 -10.07 -2.02 -15.26
CA SER A 123 -10.51 -3.41 -15.44
C SER A 123 -11.53 -3.56 -16.58
N ASN A 124 -12.52 -2.68 -16.67
CA ASN A 124 -13.50 -2.69 -17.74
C ASN A 124 -12.86 -2.46 -19.12
N LYS A 125 -11.91 -1.52 -19.22
CA LYS A 125 -11.17 -1.26 -20.46
C LYS A 125 -10.30 -2.46 -20.86
N LEU A 126 -9.63 -3.13 -19.91
CA LEU A 126 -8.84 -4.33 -20.16
C LEU A 126 -9.70 -5.51 -20.60
N ASN A 127 -10.88 -5.70 -20.00
CA ASN A 127 -11.85 -6.70 -20.43
C ASN A 127 -12.32 -6.48 -21.87
N ALA A 128 -12.57 -5.22 -22.26
CA ALA A 128 -12.94 -4.89 -23.63
C ALA A 128 -11.87 -5.24 -24.66
N LEU A 129 -10.59 -5.26 -24.24
CA LEU A 129 -9.44 -5.64 -25.07
C LEU A 129 -9.06 -7.13 -24.92
N ASN A 130 -9.83 -7.91 -24.17
CA ASN A 130 -9.54 -9.31 -23.86
C ASN A 130 -8.14 -9.54 -23.24
N VAL A 131 -7.70 -8.62 -22.39
CA VAL A 131 -6.48 -8.77 -21.61
C VAL A 131 -6.82 -9.46 -20.29
N ASP A 132 -6.32 -10.70 -20.11
CA ASP A 132 -6.51 -11.45 -18.86
C ASP A 132 -5.80 -10.76 -17.70
N HIS A 133 -6.54 -10.46 -16.63
CA HIS A 133 -5.99 -9.81 -15.45
C HIS A 133 -6.74 -10.22 -14.18
N ASN A 134 -6.07 -10.11 -13.05
CA ASN A 134 -6.65 -10.28 -11.72
C ASN A 134 -6.82 -8.92 -11.05
N VAL A 135 -7.90 -8.76 -10.27
CA VAL A 135 -8.15 -7.55 -9.49
C VAL A 135 -8.07 -7.89 -8.01
N LEU A 136 -7.20 -7.19 -7.30
CA LEU A 136 -7.04 -7.29 -5.86
C LEU A 136 -7.61 -6.03 -5.20
N ASN A 137 -8.75 -6.16 -4.54
CA ASN A 137 -9.39 -5.09 -3.81
C ASN A 137 -9.99 -5.62 -2.50
N ALA A 138 -10.39 -4.72 -1.61
CA ALA A 138 -10.95 -5.05 -0.29
C ALA A 138 -12.21 -5.95 -0.33
N LYS A 139 -12.80 -6.18 -1.50
CA LYS A 139 -14.00 -7.00 -1.68
C LYS A 139 -13.70 -8.51 -1.85
N GLN A 140 -12.45 -8.91 -2.09
CA GLN A 140 -12.08 -10.29 -2.49
C GLN A 140 -11.01 -10.94 -1.60
N ASN A 141 -11.26 -11.05 -0.30
CA ASN A 141 -10.26 -11.53 0.68
C ASN A 141 -9.90 -13.03 0.63
N LYS A 142 -10.66 -13.89 -0.06
CA LYS A 142 -10.45 -15.36 0.02
C LYS A 142 -9.38 -15.95 -0.89
N SER A 143 -8.98 -15.25 -1.94
CA SER A 143 -8.00 -15.72 -2.92
C SER A 143 -6.73 -14.86 -2.99
N GLU A 144 -6.59 -13.90 -2.10
CA GLU A 144 -5.54 -12.87 -2.11
C GLU A 144 -4.13 -13.47 -2.15
N ALA A 145 -3.82 -14.40 -1.23
CA ALA A 145 -2.51 -15.03 -1.15
C ALA A 145 -2.15 -15.79 -2.43
N GLN A 146 -3.13 -16.45 -3.08
CA GLN A 146 -2.91 -17.18 -4.32
C GLN A 146 -2.65 -16.20 -5.48
N ILE A 147 -3.44 -15.14 -5.61
CA ILE A 147 -3.28 -14.10 -6.63
C ILE A 147 -1.90 -13.46 -6.52
N ILE A 148 -1.47 -13.10 -5.30
CA ILE A 148 -0.16 -12.52 -5.04
C ILE A 148 0.96 -13.49 -5.42
N SER A 149 0.83 -14.79 -5.09
CA SER A 149 1.85 -15.80 -5.44
C SER A 149 2.02 -15.99 -6.95
N GLU A 150 1.01 -15.63 -7.73
CA GLU A 150 1.01 -15.76 -9.20
C GLU A 150 1.38 -14.48 -9.93
N ALA A 151 1.46 -13.33 -9.25
CA ALA A 151 1.68 -12.01 -9.84
C ALA A 151 2.99 -11.89 -10.64
N GLY A 152 4.02 -12.67 -10.31
CA GLY A 152 5.31 -12.69 -11.03
C GLY A 152 5.41 -13.69 -12.19
N LYS A 153 4.36 -14.45 -12.49
CA LYS A 153 4.38 -15.39 -13.62
C LYS A 153 4.37 -14.64 -14.96
N LEU A 154 4.93 -15.28 -15.99
CA LEU A 154 4.93 -14.73 -17.35
C LEU A 154 3.50 -14.47 -17.84
N GLY A 155 3.24 -13.22 -18.27
CA GLY A 155 1.94 -12.78 -18.75
C GLY A 155 0.93 -12.49 -17.64
N ALA A 156 1.29 -12.60 -16.36
CA ALA A 156 0.42 -12.21 -15.27
C ALA A 156 0.17 -10.69 -15.29
N CYS A 157 -1.09 -10.29 -15.09
CA CYS A 157 -1.47 -8.89 -14.93
C CYS A 157 -2.27 -8.75 -13.64
N LEU A 158 -1.76 -7.98 -12.69
CA LEU A 158 -2.40 -7.76 -11.40
C LEU A 158 -2.72 -6.27 -11.22
N LEU A 159 -4.00 -6.00 -11.06
CA LEU A 159 -4.52 -4.68 -10.72
C LEU A 159 -4.85 -4.66 -9.23
N TYR A 160 -4.23 -3.76 -8.47
CA TYR A 160 -4.49 -3.62 -7.05
C TYR A 160 -4.86 -2.18 -6.69
N THR A 161 -5.64 -2.04 -5.63
CA THR A 161 -5.97 -0.74 -5.05
C THR A 161 -5.21 -0.58 -3.75
N SER A 162 -4.41 0.49 -3.63
CA SER A 162 -3.73 0.81 -2.38
C SER A 162 -4.75 1.13 -1.30
N ASP A 163 -4.48 0.71 -0.06
CA ASP A 163 -5.29 1.13 1.10
C ASP A 163 -4.99 2.61 1.39
N ALA A 164 -5.98 3.36 1.84
CA ALA A 164 -5.84 4.76 2.24
C ALA A 164 -4.77 4.99 3.34
N ALA A 165 -4.33 3.93 4.01
CA ALA A 165 -3.21 3.96 4.94
C ALA A 165 -1.84 4.05 4.23
N ASP A 166 -1.73 3.56 2.99
CA ASP A 166 -0.50 3.66 2.19
C ASP A 166 -0.34 5.05 1.55
N ASP A 167 -1.45 5.79 1.39
CA ASP A 167 -1.45 7.14 0.82
C ASP A 167 -0.91 8.21 1.79
N VAL A 168 -0.79 7.92 3.08
CA VAL A 168 -0.27 8.85 4.11
C VAL A 168 1.26 8.91 4.10
N VAL A 169 1.94 8.04 3.36
CA VAL A 169 3.41 7.98 3.26
C VAL A 169 3.94 8.69 2.00
N ARG A 170 3.09 9.38 1.25
CA ARG A 170 3.48 10.23 0.12
C ARG A 170 3.24 11.70 0.44
N VAL A 171 4.12 12.28 1.22
CA VAL A 171 4.38 13.72 1.24
C VAL A 171 5.82 13.92 0.86
#